data_d88bc6471f6f754653696f4719486e47
#
_entry.id   d88bc6471f6f754653696f4719486e47
#
_cell.length_a   1.000
_cell.length_b   1.000
_cell.length_c   1.000
_cell.angle_alpha   90.00
_cell.angle_beta   90.00
_cell.angle_gamma   90.00
#
_symmetry.space_group_name_H-M   'P 1'
#
loop_
_entity.id
_entity.type
_entity.pdbx_description
1 polymer ?
#
loop_
_entity_poly.entity_id
_entity_poly.type
_entity_poly.pdbx_seq_one_letter_code
_entity_poly.pdbx_strand_id
1 'polypeptide(L)'
;VEFLSQADADKLGGALNHLVIGLCRLDRRADGTTPSFDEVRDLISERLGRSPRFRQFPYLPDAASGLPVWADAQDFDLDYHLVKAPVEGPVDRHELDVLLAEWMTTAVDETRPLWRVQYVPTTDGAALMVKSSHALADGLGSIALFAMLLFDISEEPERSEAEPWTPAPLPEASDLNESSAPSGEGSDGPAETPFQRAISLVSSPAALRETAAGTADVSAYLIKKARAETPASPLAGGSGKPLELHTLEYPLERLKLLGRGLGTGATMNDVILGLTAGGLRQWCIENGRALDDLAVRVPVATKKSGKGGEGNAAVAPMIVPLPLAEDDPVRRVRIIRERTEAIKAAGEPELNLAVRNLARETPGAIGDRMLRLMTGKGQANIAIHNLPGPPLKLYVLGAPTASFHSFTLPRPGLAIHLNVVSVGGVVSIGLAADQGAVGSLDAFVRGIEETEKALAGGVSKLDLVRRVPMLAPLDDEVQEDLASRMVERRVEAGETLVAEGDPAEEFFLIVEGAFDTVIQGDPVRVMQPGDSFGEIGLLRDSERTATVVAREDGVVMVLGRDDFLGAVAADPSSIVVADAIINTRLGDLGRYQVFGDPDA
;
A
#
# COMPACT_ATOMS: atom_id res chain seq x y z
N VAL A 1 -30.04 -0.43 -16.67
CA VAL A 1 -28.78 -0.49 -17.42
C VAL A 1 -27.81 0.49 -16.77
N GLU A 2 -26.61 0.05 -16.43
CA GLU A 2 -25.57 0.89 -15.83
C GLU A 2 -24.47 1.14 -16.86
N PHE A 3 -24.25 2.40 -17.23
CA PHE A 3 -23.21 2.80 -18.17
C PHE A 3 -21.84 2.86 -17.48
N LEU A 4 -20.78 2.54 -18.22
CA LEU A 4 -19.44 2.87 -17.79
C LEU A 4 -19.28 4.40 -17.77
N SER A 5 -18.47 4.90 -16.83
CA SER A 5 -18.02 6.28 -16.94
C SER A 5 -17.10 6.46 -18.16
N GLN A 6 -17.03 7.68 -18.73
CA GLN A 6 -16.07 7.97 -19.80
C GLN A 6 -14.65 7.62 -19.39
N ALA A 7 -14.28 7.91 -18.13
CA ALA A 7 -12.96 7.63 -17.60
C ALA A 7 -12.64 6.12 -17.51
N ASP A 8 -13.66 5.27 -17.35
CA ASP A 8 -13.48 3.82 -17.32
C ASP A 8 -13.49 3.24 -18.74
N ALA A 9 -14.34 3.76 -19.61
CA ALA A 9 -14.35 3.39 -21.02
C ALA A 9 -13.01 3.71 -21.72
N ASP A 10 -12.38 4.83 -21.40
CA ASP A 10 -11.06 5.23 -21.91
C ASP A 10 -9.93 4.25 -21.51
N LYS A 11 -10.17 3.37 -20.52
CA LYS A 11 -9.20 2.35 -20.06
C LYS A 11 -9.36 1.01 -20.80
N LEU A 12 -10.39 0.86 -21.61
CA LEU A 12 -10.59 -0.31 -22.47
C LEU A 12 -9.67 -0.23 -23.69
N GLY A 13 -9.58 -1.32 -24.45
CA GLY A 13 -8.74 -1.42 -25.65
C GLY A 13 -7.47 -2.26 -25.43
N GLY A 14 -7.46 -3.14 -24.44
CA GLY A 14 -6.39 -4.13 -24.20
C GLY A 14 -5.06 -3.57 -23.76
N ALA A 15 -5.01 -2.32 -23.30
CA ALA A 15 -3.77 -1.67 -22.89
C ALA A 15 -3.26 -2.25 -21.55
N LEU A 16 -2.09 -2.91 -21.58
CA LEU A 16 -1.47 -3.54 -20.39
C LEU A 16 -1.22 -2.57 -19.24
N ASN A 17 -0.98 -1.29 -19.52
CA ASN A 17 -0.78 -0.24 -18.52
C ASN A 17 -2.05 0.14 -17.74
N HIS A 18 -3.20 -0.41 -18.12
CA HIS A 18 -4.47 -0.27 -17.40
C HIS A 18 -4.82 -1.51 -16.56
N LEU A 19 -3.85 -2.38 -16.28
CA LEU A 19 -4.04 -3.51 -15.38
C LEU A 19 -3.70 -3.14 -13.93
N VAL A 20 -4.51 -3.62 -13.01
CA VAL A 20 -4.22 -3.72 -11.58
C VAL A 20 -3.74 -5.15 -11.33
N ILE A 21 -2.58 -5.30 -10.76
CA ILE A 21 -1.95 -6.60 -10.54
C ILE A 21 -1.58 -6.72 -9.08
N GLY A 22 -1.93 -7.86 -8.48
CA GLY A 22 -1.62 -8.19 -7.10
C GLY A 22 -1.03 -9.59 -6.97
N LEU A 23 -0.15 -9.75 -5.99
CA LEU A 23 0.38 -11.02 -5.53
C LEU A 23 0.06 -11.15 -4.04
N CYS A 24 -0.77 -12.12 -3.68
CA CYS A 24 -1.04 -12.50 -2.30
C CYS A 24 -0.26 -13.78 -1.99
N ARG A 25 0.66 -13.74 -1.05
CA ARG A 25 1.33 -14.93 -0.51
C ARG A 25 0.59 -15.40 0.74
N LEU A 26 0.38 -16.70 0.82
CA LEU A 26 -0.30 -17.36 1.92
C LEU A 26 0.69 -18.24 2.66
N ASP A 27 0.73 -18.08 3.97
CA ASP A 27 1.38 -19.05 4.86
C ASP A 27 0.58 -20.34 4.94
N ARG A 28 1.14 -21.34 5.59
CA ARG A 28 0.39 -22.55 5.93
C ARG A 28 -0.64 -22.25 7.00
N ARG A 29 -1.73 -23.02 7.01
CA ARG A 29 -2.70 -23.05 8.11
C ARG A 29 -2.03 -23.52 9.40
N ALA A 30 -2.69 -23.34 10.54
CA ALA A 30 -2.21 -23.80 11.85
C ALA A 30 -1.95 -25.32 11.91
N ASP A 31 -2.66 -26.12 11.11
CA ASP A 31 -2.47 -27.56 10.97
C ASP A 31 -1.32 -27.94 10.00
N GLY A 32 -0.58 -26.98 9.47
CA GLY A 32 0.51 -27.16 8.52
C GLY A 32 0.06 -27.40 7.07
N THR A 33 -1.24 -27.43 6.78
CA THR A 33 -1.77 -27.58 5.42
C THR A 33 -1.77 -26.26 4.66
N THR A 34 -1.91 -26.34 3.34
CA THR A 34 -2.03 -25.18 2.45
C THR A 34 -3.37 -25.26 1.72
N PRO A 35 -4.09 -24.14 1.52
CA PRO A 35 -5.28 -24.14 0.68
C PRO A 35 -4.99 -24.74 -0.69
N SER A 36 -5.75 -25.73 -1.11
CA SER A 36 -5.62 -26.35 -2.43
C SER A 36 -6.29 -25.49 -3.51
N PHE A 37 -5.96 -25.77 -4.77
CA PHE A 37 -6.62 -25.12 -5.91
C PHE A 37 -8.15 -25.32 -5.90
N ASP A 38 -8.60 -26.54 -5.58
CA ASP A 38 -10.02 -26.88 -5.56
C ASP A 38 -10.76 -26.13 -4.43
N GLU A 39 -10.17 -26.05 -3.24
CA GLU A 39 -10.74 -25.24 -2.14
C GLU A 39 -10.85 -23.75 -2.50
N VAL A 40 -9.84 -23.18 -3.18
CA VAL A 40 -9.88 -21.80 -3.66
C VAL A 40 -10.95 -21.63 -4.75
N ARG A 41 -11.12 -22.61 -5.62
CA ARG A 41 -12.16 -22.64 -6.65
C ARG A 41 -13.56 -22.62 -6.04
N ASP A 42 -13.79 -23.47 -5.04
CA ASP A 42 -15.06 -23.51 -4.31
C ASP A 42 -15.34 -22.19 -3.59
N LEU A 43 -14.35 -21.61 -2.90
CA LEU A 43 -14.45 -20.32 -2.24
C LEU A 43 -14.88 -19.22 -3.21
N ILE A 44 -14.20 -19.12 -4.36
CA ILE A 44 -14.54 -18.11 -5.38
C ILE A 44 -15.96 -18.35 -5.89
N SER A 45 -16.33 -19.60 -6.20
CA SER A 45 -17.66 -19.96 -6.67
C SER A 45 -18.76 -19.51 -5.69
N GLU A 46 -18.56 -19.76 -4.37
CA GLU A 46 -19.48 -19.33 -3.31
C GLU A 46 -19.63 -17.79 -3.25
N ARG A 47 -18.57 -17.04 -3.61
CA ARG A 47 -18.48 -15.59 -3.41
C ARG A 47 -18.74 -14.74 -4.64
N LEU A 48 -18.94 -15.33 -5.81
CA LEU A 48 -19.26 -14.60 -7.04
C LEU A 48 -20.51 -13.72 -6.92
N GLY A 49 -21.48 -14.10 -6.07
CA GLY A 49 -22.69 -13.32 -5.79
C GLY A 49 -22.45 -12.04 -4.99
N ARG A 50 -21.31 -11.89 -4.32
CA ARG A 50 -21.00 -10.72 -3.47
C ARG A 50 -20.87 -9.40 -4.25
N SER A 51 -20.58 -9.48 -5.56
CA SER A 51 -20.61 -8.33 -6.45
C SER A 51 -21.02 -8.74 -7.86
N PRO A 52 -21.95 -8.02 -8.51
CA PRO A 52 -22.32 -8.29 -9.91
C PRO A 52 -21.10 -8.14 -10.84
N ARG A 53 -20.13 -7.30 -10.51
CA ARG A 53 -18.92 -7.05 -11.31
C ARG A 53 -18.07 -8.30 -11.55
N PHE A 54 -18.20 -9.34 -10.72
CA PHE A 54 -17.50 -10.61 -10.96
C PHE A 54 -18.03 -11.39 -12.14
N ARG A 55 -19.27 -11.09 -12.59
CA ARG A 55 -19.97 -11.77 -13.68
C ARG A 55 -20.38 -10.83 -14.81
N GLN A 56 -20.01 -9.53 -14.73
CA GLN A 56 -20.32 -8.52 -15.73
C GLN A 56 -19.09 -8.10 -16.54
N PHE A 57 -19.32 -7.75 -17.79
CA PHE A 57 -18.32 -7.23 -18.70
C PHE A 57 -18.81 -5.96 -19.41
N PRO A 58 -17.92 -5.12 -19.96
CA PRO A 58 -18.29 -3.98 -20.78
C PRO A 58 -18.91 -4.45 -22.10
N TYR A 59 -20.11 -4.02 -22.38
CA TYR A 59 -20.83 -4.39 -23.58
C TYR A 59 -21.37 -3.16 -24.31
N LEU A 60 -21.17 -3.12 -25.62
CA LEU A 60 -21.75 -2.13 -26.51
C LEU A 60 -22.30 -2.87 -27.74
N PRO A 61 -23.62 -2.85 -27.98
CA PRO A 61 -24.22 -3.44 -29.19
C PRO A 61 -23.68 -2.81 -30.46
N ASP A 62 -23.49 -3.58 -31.54
CA ASP A 62 -22.95 -3.11 -32.83
C ASP A 62 -23.67 -1.89 -33.44
N ALA A 63 -24.97 -1.75 -33.20
CA ALA A 63 -25.78 -0.63 -33.70
C ALA A 63 -25.89 0.54 -32.73
N ALA A 64 -25.28 0.44 -31.53
CA ALA A 64 -25.34 1.50 -30.53
C ALA A 64 -24.15 2.44 -30.67
N SER A 65 -24.38 3.69 -30.29
CA SER A 65 -23.33 4.71 -30.17
C SER A 65 -23.28 5.18 -28.72
N GLY A 66 -22.08 5.51 -28.22
CA GLY A 66 -21.92 6.04 -26.86
C GLY A 66 -20.99 5.18 -25.99
N LEU A 67 -21.27 5.18 -24.70
CA LEU A 67 -20.47 4.43 -23.72
C LEU A 67 -20.97 2.98 -23.59
N PRO A 68 -20.05 2.02 -23.36
CA PRO A 68 -20.43 0.67 -23.00
C PRO A 68 -21.24 0.63 -21.70
N VAL A 69 -21.98 -0.45 -21.52
CA VAL A 69 -22.74 -0.75 -20.31
C VAL A 69 -22.21 -2.00 -19.64
N TRP A 70 -22.42 -2.14 -18.35
CA TRP A 70 -22.17 -3.39 -17.65
C TRP A 70 -23.28 -4.39 -17.96
N ALA A 71 -22.93 -5.46 -18.64
CA ALA A 71 -23.84 -6.54 -19.00
C ALA A 71 -23.39 -7.87 -18.39
N ASP A 72 -24.36 -8.72 -18.07
CA ASP A 72 -24.09 -10.05 -17.53
C ASP A 72 -23.46 -10.97 -18.60
N ALA A 73 -22.38 -11.65 -18.26
CA ALA A 73 -21.75 -12.66 -19.13
C ALA A 73 -22.71 -13.84 -19.34
N GLN A 74 -23.12 -14.08 -20.57
CA GLN A 74 -24.08 -15.14 -20.91
C GLN A 74 -23.48 -16.53 -20.72
N ASP A 75 -22.18 -16.65 -21.00
CA ASP A 75 -21.40 -17.88 -20.88
C ASP A 75 -20.26 -17.66 -19.86
N PHE A 76 -20.63 -17.43 -18.58
CA PHE A 76 -19.61 -17.26 -17.52
C PHE A 76 -18.88 -18.58 -17.28
N ASP A 77 -17.56 -18.54 -17.41
CA ASP A 77 -16.68 -19.70 -17.24
C ASP A 77 -15.64 -19.44 -16.15
N LEU A 78 -15.82 -20.06 -14.98
CA LEU A 78 -14.89 -19.90 -13.85
C LEU A 78 -13.49 -20.44 -14.18
N ASP A 79 -13.36 -21.46 -15.05
CA ASP A 79 -12.06 -22.05 -15.41
C ASP A 79 -11.22 -21.10 -16.30
N TYR A 80 -11.86 -20.12 -16.94
CA TYR A 80 -11.14 -18.99 -17.54
C TYR A 80 -10.62 -18.01 -16.48
N HIS A 81 -11.42 -17.73 -15.45
CA HIS A 81 -11.14 -16.72 -14.45
C HIS A 81 -10.17 -17.19 -13.36
N LEU A 82 -10.22 -18.47 -12.99
CA LEU A 82 -9.32 -19.09 -12.03
C LEU A 82 -8.53 -20.21 -12.71
N VAL A 83 -7.22 -20.06 -12.80
CA VAL A 83 -6.32 -21.03 -13.41
C VAL A 83 -5.23 -21.47 -12.44
N LYS A 84 -4.77 -22.71 -12.57
CA LYS A 84 -3.58 -23.20 -11.88
C LYS A 84 -2.33 -22.86 -12.70
N ALA A 85 -1.26 -22.42 -12.03
CA ALA A 85 0.02 -22.20 -12.72
C ALA A 85 0.52 -23.50 -13.35
N PRO A 86 1.11 -23.43 -14.58
CA PRO A 86 1.62 -24.61 -15.29
C PRO A 86 2.99 -25.03 -14.75
N VAL A 87 3.03 -25.40 -13.47
CA VAL A 87 4.26 -25.83 -12.77
C VAL A 87 4.10 -27.27 -12.29
N GLU A 88 5.21 -28.02 -12.29
CA GLU A 88 5.19 -29.44 -11.87
C GLU A 88 5.14 -29.63 -10.35
N GLY A 89 5.62 -28.62 -9.58
CA GLY A 89 5.66 -28.66 -8.12
C GLY A 89 5.62 -27.29 -7.49
N PRO A 90 5.81 -27.19 -6.15
CA PRO A 90 5.91 -25.92 -5.47
C PRO A 90 7.14 -25.12 -5.94
N VAL A 91 6.93 -23.86 -6.25
CA VAL A 91 7.98 -22.93 -6.72
C VAL A 91 8.58 -22.13 -5.58
N ASP A 92 9.83 -21.73 -5.73
CA ASP A 92 10.48 -20.77 -4.84
C ASP A 92 10.10 -19.31 -5.16
N ARG A 93 10.65 -18.36 -4.40
CA ARG A 93 10.35 -16.93 -4.56
C ARG A 93 10.78 -16.40 -5.93
N HIS A 94 11.96 -16.80 -6.41
CA HIS A 94 12.47 -16.33 -7.70
C HIS A 94 11.63 -16.86 -8.87
N GLU A 95 11.28 -18.13 -8.84
CA GLU A 95 10.40 -18.74 -9.83
C GLU A 95 9.00 -18.11 -9.83
N LEU A 96 8.48 -17.75 -8.64
CA LEU A 96 7.22 -17.01 -8.50
C LEU A 96 7.28 -15.64 -9.17
N ASP A 97 8.37 -14.90 -8.99
CA ASP A 97 8.57 -13.59 -9.62
C ASP A 97 8.63 -13.69 -11.16
N VAL A 98 9.26 -14.74 -11.70
CA VAL A 98 9.27 -15.02 -13.15
C VAL A 98 7.86 -15.30 -13.66
N LEU A 99 7.10 -16.18 -12.99
CA LEU A 99 5.71 -16.48 -13.36
C LEU A 99 4.83 -15.23 -13.32
N LEU A 100 5.02 -14.39 -12.30
CA LEU A 100 4.28 -13.14 -12.17
C LEU A 100 4.63 -12.17 -13.31
N ALA A 101 5.91 -12.04 -13.68
CA ALA A 101 6.34 -11.21 -14.80
C ALA A 101 5.66 -11.62 -16.11
N GLU A 102 5.60 -12.91 -16.40
CA GLU A 102 4.88 -13.44 -17.55
C GLU A 102 3.37 -13.17 -17.46
N TRP A 103 2.77 -13.40 -16.29
CA TRP A 103 1.35 -13.15 -16.04
C TRP A 103 0.97 -11.69 -16.26
N MET A 104 1.82 -10.76 -15.84
CA MET A 104 1.62 -9.31 -16.01
C MET A 104 1.59 -8.87 -17.47
N THR A 105 2.29 -9.57 -18.37
CA THR A 105 2.39 -9.18 -19.78
C THR A 105 1.24 -9.66 -20.65
N THR A 106 0.25 -10.33 -20.08
CA THR A 106 -0.94 -10.80 -20.80
C THR A 106 -2.15 -9.94 -20.44
N ALA A 107 -2.89 -9.47 -21.45
CA ALA A 107 -4.10 -8.67 -21.26
C ALA A 107 -5.23 -9.50 -20.64
N VAL A 108 -6.23 -8.82 -20.09
CA VAL A 108 -7.53 -9.40 -19.74
C VAL A 108 -8.42 -9.31 -20.99
N ASP A 109 -9.16 -10.37 -21.28
CA ASP A 109 -10.14 -10.40 -22.38
C ASP A 109 -11.34 -9.51 -22.01
N GLU A 110 -11.58 -8.47 -22.79
CA GLU A 110 -12.63 -7.48 -22.53
C GLU A 110 -14.04 -7.96 -22.96
N THR A 111 -14.12 -9.11 -23.63
CA THR A 111 -15.39 -9.78 -23.93
C THR A 111 -15.90 -10.65 -22.78
N ARG A 112 -15.18 -10.66 -21.66
CA ARG A 112 -15.45 -11.41 -20.43
C ARG A 112 -15.34 -10.50 -19.22
N PRO A 113 -15.80 -10.91 -18.02
CA PRO A 113 -15.55 -10.16 -16.80
C PRO A 113 -14.06 -9.84 -16.61
N LEU A 114 -13.78 -8.58 -16.26
CA LEU A 114 -12.46 -7.97 -16.40
C LEU A 114 -11.47 -8.35 -15.28
N TRP A 115 -11.44 -9.60 -14.86
CA TRP A 115 -10.56 -10.07 -13.79
C TRP A 115 -10.08 -11.51 -14.04
N ARG A 116 -8.94 -11.87 -13.46
CA ARG A 116 -8.42 -13.24 -13.43
C ARG A 116 -7.62 -13.49 -12.17
N VAL A 117 -7.58 -14.73 -11.71
CA VAL A 117 -6.76 -15.23 -10.59
C VAL A 117 -5.96 -16.43 -11.08
N GLN A 118 -4.68 -16.51 -10.69
CA GLN A 118 -3.86 -17.68 -10.89
C GLN A 118 -3.37 -18.20 -9.53
N TYR A 119 -3.62 -19.46 -9.26
CA TYR A 119 -3.13 -20.18 -8.09
C TYR A 119 -1.74 -20.76 -8.39
N VAL A 120 -0.78 -20.53 -7.49
CA VAL A 120 0.59 -21.04 -7.59
C VAL A 120 0.95 -21.75 -6.29
N PRO A 121 1.30 -23.06 -6.32
CA PRO A 121 1.86 -23.71 -5.15
C PRO A 121 3.28 -23.18 -4.89
N THR A 122 3.61 -22.84 -3.64
CA THR A 122 4.94 -22.36 -3.25
C THR A 122 5.56 -23.26 -2.18
N THR A 123 6.88 -23.18 -2.02
CA THR A 123 7.62 -24.00 -1.04
C THR A 123 7.21 -23.73 0.40
N ASP A 124 6.75 -22.51 0.69
CA ASP A 124 6.35 -22.03 2.03
C ASP A 124 4.81 -21.97 2.23
N GLY A 125 4.02 -22.23 1.18
CA GLY A 125 2.55 -22.21 1.24
C GLY A 125 1.92 -22.19 -0.14
N ALA A 126 1.18 -21.12 -0.46
CA ALA A 126 0.61 -20.89 -1.79
C ALA A 126 0.66 -19.39 -2.13
N ALA A 127 0.50 -19.08 -3.40
CA ALA A 127 0.33 -17.71 -3.86
C ALA A 127 -0.89 -17.59 -4.78
N LEU A 128 -1.59 -16.45 -4.68
CA LEU A 128 -2.66 -16.04 -5.58
C LEU A 128 -2.20 -14.80 -6.33
N MET A 129 -2.00 -14.94 -7.63
CA MET A 129 -1.74 -13.83 -8.51
C MET A 129 -3.07 -13.33 -9.08
N VAL A 130 -3.40 -12.08 -8.83
CA VAL A 130 -4.66 -11.48 -9.28
C VAL A 130 -4.40 -10.39 -10.29
N LYS A 131 -5.24 -10.26 -11.29
CA LYS A 131 -5.26 -9.12 -12.20
C LYS A 131 -6.66 -8.71 -12.60
N SER A 132 -6.85 -7.41 -12.77
CA SER A 132 -8.08 -6.84 -13.31
C SER A 132 -7.76 -5.62 -14.17
N SER A 133 -8.71 -5.25 -15.04
CA SER A 133 -8.65 -3.97 -15.73
C SER A 133 -9.00 -2.82 -14.76
N HIS A 134 -8.32 -1.69 -14.90
CA HIS A 134 -8.71 -0.45 -14.23
C HIS A 134 -10.11 0.07 -14.64
N ALA A 135 -10.67 -0.46 -15.73
CA ALA A 135 -12.07 -0.19 -16.11
C ALA A 135 -13.05 -0.87 -15.15
N LEU A 136 -12.68 -2.02 -14.54
CA LEU A 136 -13.51 -2.70 -13.53
C LEU A 136 -13.65 -1.88 -12.25
N ALA A 137 -12.52 -1.38 -11.76
CA ALA A 137 -12.42 -0.52 -10.59
C ALA A 137 -11.04 0.16 -10.57
N ASP A 138 -10.91 1.28 -9.87
CA ASP A 138 -9.60 1.87 -9.58
C ASP A 138 -8.77 0.96 -8.66
N GLY A 139 -7.53 1.36 -8.36
CA GLY A 139 -6.62 0.52 -7.56
C GLY A 139 -7.18 0.11 -6.19
N LEU A 140 -7.82 1.02 -5.45
CA LEU A 140 -8.45 0.71 -4.16
C LEU A 140 -9.74 -0.09 -4.34
N GLY A 141 -10.54 0.24 -5.35
CA GLY A 141 -11.75 -0.50 -5.70
C GLY A 141 -11.44 -1.94 -6.10
N SER A 142 -10.37 -2.18 -6.86
CA SER A 142 -9.92 -3.53 -7.23
C SER A 142 -9.46 -4.32 -6.00
N ILE A 143 -8.72 -3.71 -5.09
CA ILE A 143 -8.33 -4.35 -3.81
C ILE A 143 -9.58 -4.73 -3.02
N ALA A 144 -10.58 -3.83 -2.94
CA ALA A 144 -11.82 -4.11 -2.23
C ALA A 144 -12.63 -5.25 -2.88
N LEU A 145 -12.70 -5.31 -4.21
CA LEU A 145 -13.34 -6.41 -4.94
C LEU A 145 -12.65 -7.75 -4.65
N PHE A 146 -11.32 -7.82 -4.81
CA PHE A 146 -10.59 -9.04 -4.50
C PHE A 146 -10.64 -9.40 -3.01
N ALA A 147 -10.75 -8.40 -2.11
CA ALA A 147 -10.97 -8.67 -0.70
C ALA A 147 -12.30 -9.38 -0.44
N MET A 148 -13.38 -8.95 -1.09
CA MET A 148 -14.68 -9.64 -0.99
C MET A 148 -14.66 -11.05 -1.60
N LEU A 149 -13.84 -11.28 -2.60
CA LEU A 149 -13.77 -12.56 -3.30
C LEU A 149 -12.91 -13.60 -2.57
N LEU A 150 -11.79 -13.17 -1.97
CA LEU A 150 -10.73 -14.06 -1.50
C LEU A 150 -10.53 -14.06 0.02
N PHE A 151 -10.71 -12.90 0.69
CA PHE A 151 -10.23 -12.75 2.06
C PHE A 151 -11.33 -12.85 3.11
N ASP A 152 -10.93 -13.36 4.27
CA ASP A 152 -11.64 -13.35 5.53
C ASP A 152 -10.83 -12.58 6.57
N ILE A 153 -11.50 -12.10 7.63
CA ILE A 153 -10.87 -11.42 8.77
C ILE A 153 -10.65 -12.36 9.96
N SER A 154 -11.02 -13.63 9.83
CA SER A 154 -10.84 -14.68 10.83
C SER A 154 -10.30 -15.96 10.18
N GLU A 155 -9.66 -16.81 10.98
CA GLU A 155 -9.17 -18.13 10.55
C GLU A 155 -10.31 -19.07 10.16
N GLU A 156 -11.46 -18.94 10.77
CA GLU A 156 -12.66 -19.71 10.44
C GLU A 156 -13.54 -18.90 9.47
N PRO A 157 -13.49 -19.18 8.17
CA PRO A 157 -14.28 -18.44 7.19
C PRO A 157 -15.76 -18.78 7.32
N GLU A 158 -16.61 -17.77 7.26
CA GLU A 158 -18.04 -17.99 7.07
C GLU A 158 -18.27 -18.58 5.67
N ARG A 159 -18.74 -19.84 5.64
CA ARG A 159 -19.16 -20.50 4.41
C ARG A 159 -20.60 -20.12 4.11
N SER A 160 -20.85 -19.76 2.86
CA SER A 160 -22.20 -19.51 2.34
C SER A 160 -22.45 -20.42 1.14
N GLU A 161 -23.68 -20.87 0.96
CA GLU A 161 -24.05 -21.55 -0.28
C GLU A 161 -23.99 -20.56 -1.44
N ALA A 162 -23.49 -21.04 -2.58
CA ALA A 162 -23.47 -20.24 -3.80
C ALA A 162 -24.92 -19.90 -4.19
N GLU A 163 -25.21 -18.60 -4.34
CA GLU A 163 -26.53 -18.16 -4.79
C GLU A 163 -26.76 -18.57 -6.26
N PRO A 164 -27.90 -19.22 -6.56
CA PRO A 164 -28.28 -19.48 -7.94
C PRO A 164 -28.30 -18.18 -8.75
N TRP A 165 -27.61 -18.16 -9.88
CA TRP A 165 -27.54 -17.00 -10.75
C TRP A 165 -27.94 -17.34 -12.18
N THR A 166 -28.77 -16.48 -12.77
CA THR A 166 -29.13 -16.55 -14.17
C THR A 166 -28.79 -15.21 -14.81
N PRO A 167 -28.01 -15.20 -15.91
CA PRO A 167 -27.63 -13.94 -16.54
C PRO A 167 -28.86 -13.22 -17.09
N ALA A 168 -28.93 -11.92 -16.91
CA ALA A 168 -29.90 -11.07 -17.58
C ALA A 168 -29.59 -11.06 -19.09
N PRO A 169 -30.62 -10.94 -19.97
CA PRO A 169 -30.40 -10.79 -21.40
C PRO A 169 -29.50 -9.59 -21.71
N LEU A 170 -28.70 -9.71 -22.77
CA LEU A 170 -27.91 -8.57 -23.24
C LEU A 170 -28.84 -7.43 -23.69
N PRO A 171 -28.56 -6.18 -23.34
CA PRO A 171 -29.36 -5.03 -23.75
C PRO A 171 -29.27 -4.83 -25.26
N GLU A 172 -30.39 -4.44 -25.86
CA GLU A 172 -30.44 -4.07 -27.27
C GLU A 172 -30.02 -2.59 -27.46
N ALA A 173 -29.65 -2.20 -28.68
CA ALA A 173 -29.28 -0.84 -29.01
C ALA A 173 -30.40 0.17 -28.72
N SER A 174 -31.67 -0.25 -28.83
CA SER A 174 -32.86 0.54 -28.45
C SER A 174 -32.87 0.92 -26.98
N ASP A 175 -32.50 -0.02 -26.08
CA ASP A 175 -32.51 0.18 -24.64
C ASP A 175 -31.47 1.22 -24.19
N LEU A 176 -30.36 1.30 -24.93
CA LEU A 176 -29.28 2.25 -24.66
C LEU A 176 -29.64 3.67 -25.16
N ASN A 177 -30.33 3.78 -26.28
CA ASN A 177 -30.71 5.06 -26.83
C ASN A 177 -31.84 5.76 -26.03
N GLU A 178 -32.75 5.00 -25.43
CA GLU A 178 -33.79 5.53 -24.52
C GLU A 178 -33.21 5.98 -23.17
N SER A 179 -32.18 5.28 -22.67
CA SER A 179 -31.52 5.62 -21.39
C SER A 179 -30.53 6.78 -21.50
N SER A 180 -30.13 7.17 -22.72
CA SER A 180 -29.25 8.32 -22.96
C SER A 180 -30.00 9.65 -22.97
N ALA A 181 -31.32 9.64 -22.89
CA ALA A 181 -32.08 10.87 -22.64
C ALA A 181 -31.79 11.32 -21.19
N PRO A 182 -31.29 12.55 -20.97
CA PRO A 182 -31.08 13.02 -19.60
C PRO A 182 -32.47 12.99 -18.92
N SER A 183 -32.58 12.21 -17.83
CA SER A 183 -33.72 12.27 -16.94
C SER A 183 -33.79 13.69 -16.36
N GLY A 184 -34.50 14.53 -17.07
CA GLY A 184 -34.81 15.90 -16.68
C GLY A 184 -35.80 15.86 -15.53
N GLU A 185 -35.36 15.81 -14.32
CA GLU A 185 -36.13 16.34 -13.20
C GLU A 185 -35.45 17.62 -12.72
N GLY A 186 -36.07 18.75 -13.12
CA GLY A 186 -36.04 20.00 -12.39
C GLY A 186 -34.92 20.98 -12.69
N SER A 187 -34.83 21.50 -13.90
CA SER A 187 -34.67 22.96 -14.07
C SER A 187 -35.08 23.36 -15.49
N ASP A 188 -36.20 24.07 -15.62
CA ASP A 188 -36.60 24.78 -16.82
C ASP A 188 -35.57 25.87 -17.15
N GLY A 189 -34.61 25.54 -18.03
CA GLY A 189 -33.68 26.47 -18.63
C GLY A 189 -32.92 25.78 -19.76
N PRO A 190 -32.67 26.43 -20.92
CA PRO A 190 -31.86 25.84 -21.97
C PRO A 190 -30.49 25.49 -21.39
N ALA A 191 -29.99 24.24 -21.67
CA ALA A 191 -28.71 23.75 -21.21
C ALA A 191 -27.61 24.76 -21.58
N GLU A 192 -27.05 25.42 -20.57
CA GLU A 192 -25.93 26.35 -20.75
C GLU A 192 -24.76 25.60 -21.36
N THR A 193 -24.28 26.09 -22.49
CA THR A 193 -23.04 25.57 -23.09
C THR A 193 -21.89 25.76 -22.11
N PRO A 194 -20.80 24.94 -22.18
CA PRO A 194 -19.60 25.12 -21.33
C PRO A 194 -19.06 26.55 -21.37
N PHE A 195 -19.26 27.25 -22.49
CA PHE A 195 -18.90 28.67 -22.68
C PHE A 195 -19.86 29.61 -21.93
N GLN A 196 -21.17 29.31 -21.90
CA GLN A 196 -22.17 30.10 -21.13
C GLN A 196 -22.02 29.88 -19.63
N ARG A 197 -21.66 28.65 -19.18
CA ARG A 197 -21.27 28.36 -17.78
C ARG A 197 -20.00 29.10 -17.35
N ALA A 198 -19.01 29.21 -18.25
CA ALA A 198 -17.83 30.03 -18.00
C ALA A 198 -18.18 31.52 -17.86
N ILE A 199 -19.15 32.02 -18.63
CA ILE A 199 -19.63 33.43 -18.56
C ILE A 199 -20.48 33.66 -17.31
N SER A 200 -21.33 32.73 -16.87
CA SER A 200 -22.12 32.88 -15.64
C SER A 200 -21.29 32.84 -14.37
N LEU A 201 -20.22 32.04 -14.36
CA LEU A 201 -19.18 32.05 -13.29
C LEU A 201 -18.39 33.36 -13.22
N VAL A 202 -18.25 34.05 -14.38
CA VAL A 202 -17.53 35.33 -14.49
C VAL A 202 -18.38 36.54 -14.08
N SER A 203 -19.70 36.38 -13.94
CA SER A 203 -20.59 37.50 -13.64
C SER A 203 -20.79 37.85 -12.16
N SER A 204 -20.18 37.11 -11.25
CA SER A 204 -20.14 37.45 -9.81
C SER A 204 -18.79 38.10 -9.45
N PRO A 205 -18.74 39.29 -8.86
CA PRO A 205 -17.47 39.96 -8.49
C PRO A 205 -16.64 39.19 -7.48
N ALA A 206 -17.23 38.30 -6.67
CA ALA A 206 -16.54 37.44 -5.73
C ALA A 206 -15.96 36.19 -6.43
N ALA A 207 -16.72 35.55 -7.33
CA ALA A 207 -16.27 34.42 -8.14
C ALA A 207 -15.19 34.85 -9.16
N LEU A 208 -15.25 36.08 -9.68
CA LEU A 208 -14.25 36.65 -10.57
C LEU A 208 -12.88 36.85 -9.86
N ARG A 209 -12.87 37.23 -8.59
CA ARG A 209 -11.62 37.37 -7.83
C ARG A 209 -11.00 36.01 -7.48
N GLU A 210 -11.81 35.05 -7.12
CA GLU A 210 -11.35 33.68 -6.82
C GLU A 210 -10.87 32.95 -8.10
N THR A 211 -11.61 33.11 -9.21
CA THR A 211 -11.26 32.50 -10.51
C THR A 211 -10.08 33.20 -11.17
N ALA A 212 -9.96 34.53 -11.04
CA ALA A 212 -8.81 35.28 -11.59
C ALA A 212 -7.51 34.98 -10.82
N ALA A 213 -7.57 34.86 -9.51
CA ALA A 213 -6.43 34.41 -8.72
C ALA A 213 -6.03 32.96 -9.08
N GLY A 214 -6.99 32.04 -9.14
CA GLY A 214 -6.73 30.65 -9.50
C GLY A 214 -6.20 30.48 -10.93
N THR A 215 -6.69 31.25 -11.91
CA THR A 215 -6.16 31.21 -13.29
C THR A 215 -4.77 31.81 -13.42
N ALA A 216 -4.45 32.85 -12.62
CA ALA A 216 -3.09 33.40 -12.56
C ALA A 216 -2.10 32.39 -11.99
N ASP A 217 -2.47 31.67 -10.92
CA ASP A 217 -1.65 30.64 -10.30
C ASP A 217 -1.44 29.44 -11.23
N VAL A 218 -2.49 28.97 -11.91
CA VAL A 218 -2.40 27.91 -12.91
C VAL A 218 -1.52 28.33 -14.09
N SER A 219 -1.65 29.57 -14.58
CA SER A 219 -0.84 30.07 -15.68
C SER A 219 0.64 30.22 -15.28
N ALA A 220 0.93 30.75 -14.10
CA ALA A 220 2.28 30.85 -13.56
C ALA A 220 2.90 29.48 -13.36
N TYR A 221 2.12 28.52 -12.87
CA TYR A 221 2.54 27.13 -12.68
C TYR A 221 2.89 26.44 -14.01
N LEU A 222 2.04 26.60 -15.03
CA LEU A 222 2.29 26.06 -16.38
C LEU A 222 3.57 26.66 -17.01
N ILE A 223 3.79 28.00 -16.82
CA ILE A 223 5.02 28.65 -17.28
C ILE A 223 6.24 28.11 -16.53
N LYS A 224 6.14 27.93 -15.20
CA LYS A 224 7.19 27.29 -14.40
C LYS A 224 7.52 25.90 -14.92
N LYS A 225 6.49 25.06 -15.16
CA LYS A 225 6.67 23.69 -15.69
C LYS A 225 7.23 23.67 -17.11
N ALA A 226 6.79 24.56 -17.98
CA ALA A 226 7.30 24.67 -19.36
C ALA A 226 8.76 25.12 -19.43
N ARG A 227 9.24 25.85 -18.42
CA ARG A 227 10.63 26.32 -18.31
C ARG A 227 11.54 25.39 -17.52
N ALA A 228 10.95 24.44 -16.76
CA ALA A 228 11.72 23.47 -15.99
C ALA A 228 12.51 22.59 -16.96
N GLU A 229 13.83 22.69 -16.93
CA GLU A 229 14.71 21.73 -17.56
C GLU A 229 14.70 20.46 -16.73
N THR A 230 14.22 19.38 -17.29
CA THR A 230 14.32 18.07 -16.65
C THR A 230 15.64 17.44 -17.09
N PRO A 231 16.53 17.09 -16.16
CA PRO A 231 17.76 16.39 -16.49
C PRO A 231 17.45 15.14 -17.31
N ALA A 232 18.33 14.82 -18.27
CA ALA A 232 18.20 13.59 -19.04
C ALA A 232 18.26 12.40 -18.06
N SER A 233 17.17 11.65 -17.98
CA SER A 233 17.12 10.50 -17.08
C SER A 233 17.98 9.36 -17.60
N PRO A 234 18.86 8.77 -16.78
CA PRO A 234 19.54 7.53 -17.12
C PRO A 234 18.56 6.34 -17.29
N LEU A 235 17.33 6.50 -16.82
CA LEU A 235 16.24 5.54 -16.92
C LEU A 235 15.27 5.87 -18.07
N ALA A 236 15.62 6.83 -18.96
CA ALA A 236 14.84 7.17 -20.13
C ALA A 236 15.12 6.15 -21.24
N GLY A 237 14.27 5.20 -21.40
CA GLY A 237 14.40 4.14 -22.42
C GLY A 237 13.50 2.97 -22.06
N GLY A 238 13.66 1.91 -22.80
CA GLY A 238 12.94 0.67 -22.52
C GLY A 238 11.70 0.49 -23.38
N SER A 239 11.35 -0.77 -23.58
CA SER A 239 10.23 -1.23 -24.41
C SER A 239 9.06 -1.76 -23.57
N GLY A 240 9.19 -1.77 -22.24
CA GLY A 240 8.28 -2.43 -21.32
C GLY A 240 8.44 -3.96 -21.27
N LYS A 241 9.44 -4.53 -21.95
CA LYS A 241 9.71 -5.99 -21.98
C LYS A 241 11.20 -6.25 -22.24
N PRO A 242 11.80 -7.28 -21.62
CA PRO A 242 11.29 -8.09 -20.49
C PRO A 242 11.15 -7.27 -19.21
N LEU A 243 10.35 -7.80 -18.28
CA LEU A 243 10.17 -7.24 -16.94
C LEU A 243 11.09 -7.93 -15.95
N GLU A 244 11.58 -7.18 -15.00
CA GLU A 244 12.21 -7.70 -13.80
C GLU A 244 11.37 -7.27 -12.59
N LEU A 245 11.07 -8.23 -11.73
CA LEU A 245 10.26 -8.02 -10.53
C LEU A 245 11.08 -8.33 -9.29
N HIS A 246 10.77 -7.63 -8.22
CA HIS A 246 11.30 -7.94 -6.90
C HIS A 246 10.28 -7.57 -5.82
N THR A 247 10.29 -8.30 -4.70
CA THR A 247 9.41 -8.07 -3.56
C THR A 247 10.22 -7.84 -2.30
N LEU A 248 9.86 -6.81 -1.53
CA LEU A 248 10.42 -6.52 -0.21
C LEU A 248 9.29 -6.42 0.81
N GLU A 249 9.56 -6.86 2.02
CA GLU A 249 8.60 -6.83 3.13
C GLU A 249 9.26 -6.24 4.37
N TYR A 250 8.53 -5.34 5.03
CA TYR A 250 8.98 -4.70 6.28
C TYR A 250 7.83 -4.67 7.28
N PRO A 251 8.09 -4.89 8.58
CA PRO A 251 7.11 -4.58 9.60
C PRO A 251 6.71 -3.10 9.54
N LEU A 252 5.39 -2.82 9.54
CA LEU A 252 4.88 -1.45 9.45
C LEU A 252 5.44 -0.56 10.56
N GLU A 253 5.49 -1.08 11.78
CA GLU A 253 5.99 -0.33 12.93
C GLU A 253 7.48 -0.03 12.81
N ARG A 254 8.27 -0.93 12.20
CA ARG A 254 9.68 -0.67 11.91
C ARG A 254 9.86 0.56 11.02
N LEU A 255 9.13 0.66 9.91
CA LEU A 255 9.22 1.84 9.04
C LEU A 255 8.71 3.13 9.70
N LYS A 256 7.65 3.03 10.53
CA LYS A 256 7.21 4.16 11.35
C LYS A 256 8.26 4.57 12.38
N LEU A 257 8.91 3.59 12.98
CA LEU A 257 9.99 3.80 13.94
C LEU A 257 11.16 4.55 13.28
N LEU A 258 11.59 4.12 12.09
CA LEU A 258 12.63 4.82 11.34
C LEU A 258 12.25 6.28 11.07
N GLY A 259 11.01 6.55 10.67
CA GLY A 259 10.56 7.93 10.42
C GLY A 259 10.60 8.84 11.66
N ARG A 260 10.13 8.33 12.79
CA ARG A 260 10.05 9.10 14.05
C ARG A 260 11.42 9.22 14.73
N GLY A 261 12.26 8.15 14.72
CA GLY A 261 13.50 8.06 15.46
C GLY A 261 14.66 8.84 14.89
N LEU A 262 14.51 9.33 13.68
CA LEU A 262 15.54 10.13 13.05
C LEU A 262 15.56 11.61 13.55
N GLY A 263 14.68 11.98 14.49
CA GLY A 263 14.55 13.36 14.96
C GLY A 263 14.17 14.36 13.85
N THR A 264 13.77 13.83 12.70
CA THR A 264 13.45 14.65 11.51
C THR A 264 11.96 14.95 11.39
N GLY A 265 11.11 14.30 12.20
CA GLY A 265 9.66 14.28 12.03
C GLY A 265 9.21 13.64 10.70
N ALA A 266 10.05 12.83 10.07
CA ALA A 266 9.78 12.18 8.80
C ALA A 266 8.57 11.25 8.89
N THR A 267 7.74 11.25 7.85
CA THR A 267 6.64 10.32 7.71
C THR A 267 7.13 9.00 7.12
N MET A 268 6.30 7.95 7.19
CA MET A 268 6.59 6.69 6.49
C MET A 268 6.85 6.89 4.99
N ASN A 269 6.13 7.81 4.35
CA ASN A 269 6.37 8.15 2.94
C ASN A 269 7.76 8.74 2.72
N ASP A 270 8.25 9.58 3.62
CA ASP A 270 9.59 10.16 3.51
C ASP A 270 10.67 9.08 3.70
N VAL A 271 10.42 8.09 4.59
CA VAL A 271 11.29 6.91 4.74
C VAL A 271 11.31 6.07 3.45
N ILE A 272 10.15 5.76 2.87
CA ILE A 272 10.07 5.00 1.60
C ILE A 272 10.80 5.74 0.48
N LEU A 273 10.67 7.06 0.40
CA LEU A 273 11.42 7.89 -0.55
C LEU A 273 12.93 7.84 -0.26
N GLY A 274 13.33 7.81 1.01
CA GLY A 274 14.71 7.65 1.45
C GLY A 274 15.31 6.30 1.05
N LEU A 275 14.55 5.21 1.26
CA LEU A 275 14.93 3.86 0.81
C LEU A 275 15.07 3.82 -0.71
N THR A 276 14.09 4.40 -1.44
CA THR A 276 14.15 4.49 -2.90
C THR A 276 15.36 5.28 -3.38
N ALA A 277 15.69 6.38 -2.71
CA ALA A 277 16.88 7.18 -3.03
C ALA A 277 18.18 6.39 -2.79
N GLY A 278 18.23 5.58 -1.73
CA GLY A 278 19.35 4.67 -1.48
C GLY A 278 19.52 3.63 -2.58
N GLY A 279 18.42 2.99 -2.98
CA GLY A 279 18.41 2.05 -4.09
C GLY A 279 18.90 2.67 -5.39
N LEU A 280 18.39 3.86 -5.74
CA LEU A 280 18.81 4.60 -6.93
C LEU A 280 20.28 5.01 -6.88
N ARG A 281 20.74 5.49 -5.73
CA ARG A 281 22.15 5.85 -5.54
C ARG A 281 23.05 4.65 -5.81
N GLN A 282 22.75 3.50 -5.20
CA GLN A 282 23.54 2.29 -5.38
C GLN A 282 23.53 1.82 -6.84
N TRP A 283 22.34 1.82 -7.47
CA TRP A 283 22.20 1.51 -8.87
C TRP A 283 23.02 2.45 -9.76
N CYS A 284 23.00 3.77 -9.51
CA CYS A 284 23.80 4.74 -10.23
C CYS A 284 25.31 4.49 -10.08
N ILE A 285 25.78 4.21 -8.87
CA ILE A 285 27.20 3.92 -8.59
C ILE A 285 27.67 2.71 -9.39
N GLU A 286 26.94 1.59 -9.30
CA GLU A 286 27.32 0.35 -9.97
C GLU A 286 27.24 0.44 -11.51
N ASN A 287 26.34 1.26 -12.03
CA ASN A 287 26.20 1.48 -13.46
C ASN A 287 27.00 2.69 -14.00
N GLY A 288 27.88 3.28 -13.18
CA GLY A 288 28.73 4.41 -13.59
C GLY A 288 27.93 5.64 -14.02
N ARG A 289 26.76 5.88 -13.40
CA ARG A 289 25.90 7.03 -13.68
C ARG A 289 26.16 8.17 -12.69
N ALA A 290 25.89 9.40 -13.14
CA ALA A 290 25.97 10.57 -12.27
C ALA A 290 24.95 10.47 -11.12
N LEU A 291 25.32 11.02 -9.95
CA LEU A 291 24.46 11.09 -8.76
C LEU A 291 23.64 12.40 -8.76
N ASP A 292 23.08 12.76 -9.90
CA ASP A 292 22.18 13.89 -10.02
C ASP A 292 20.83 13.57 -9.37
N ASP A 293 20.09 14.60 -8.97
CA ASP A 293 18.74 14.43 -8.45
C ASP A 293 17.83 13.74 -9.48
N LEU A 294 17.27 12.60 -9.12
CA LEU A 294 16.26 11.92 -9.92
C LEU A 294 14.86 12.19 -9.36
N ALA A 295 13.93 12.53 -10.24
CA ALA A 295 12.57 12.85 -9.86
C ALA A 295 11.72 11.57 -9.69
N VAL A 296 10.97 11.52 -8.59
CA VAL A 296 9.99 10.46 -8.31
C VAL A 296 8.60 11.04 -8.32
N ARG A 297 7.66 10.32 -8.94
CA ARG A 297 6.25 10.65 -8.94
C ARG A 297 5.53 9.91 -7.82
N VAL A 298 4.91 10.66 -6.90
CA VAL A 298 4.15 10.12 -5.75
C VAL A 298 2.73 10.65 -5.80
N PRO A 299 1.69 9.81 -5.78
CA PRO A 299 0.32 10.26 -5.61
C PRO A 299 0.10 10.72 -4.16
N VAL A 300 -0.54 11.88 -4.00
CA VAL A 300 -0.92 12.41 -2.69
C VAL A 300 -2.39 12.79 -2.68
N ALA A 301 -3.06 12.57 -1.56
CA ALA A 301 -4.42 13.04 -1.36
C ALA A 301 -4.41 14.57 -1.22
N THR A 302 -5.21 15.25 -2.02
CA THR A 302 -5.41 16.71 -1.93
C THR A 302 -6.44 17.04 -0.86
N LYS A 303 -6.33 18.24 -0.25
CA LYS A 303 -7.33 18.73 0.68
C LYS A 303 -8.68 18.86 -0.04
N LYS A 304 -9.78 18.49 0.64
CA LYS A 304 -11.13 18.64 0.11
C LYS A 304 -11.41 20.09 -0.25
N SER A 305 -11.57 20.39 -1.53
CA SER A 305 -12.09 21.67 -1.98
C SER A 305 -13.60 21.51 -2.16
N GLY A 306 -14.39 22.06 -1.22
CA GLY A 306 -15.85 22.11 -1.35
C GLY A 306 -16.59 22.15 -0.01
N LYS A 307 -17.48 23.12 0.16
CA LYS A 307 -18.52 23.17 1.19
C LYS A 307 -19.57 22.08 0.90
N GLY A 308 -19.39 20.87 1.49
CA GLY A 308 -20.35 19.77 1.32
C GLY A 308 -19.65 18.43 1.56
N GLY A 309 -19.75 17.90 2.73
CA GLY A 309 -18.91 16.91 3.40
C GLY A 309 -18.99 15.45 2.96
N GLU A 310 -19.21 15.05 1.69
CA GLU A 310 -19.17 13.64 1.29
C GLU A 310 -18.57 13.47 -0.13
N GLY A 311 -17.26 13.67 -0.25
CA GLY A 311 -16.52 13.36 -1.47
C GLY A 311 -15.18 12.73 -1.12
N ASN A 312 -14.78 11.66 -1.81
CA ASN A 312 -13.44 11.09 -1.71
C ASN A 312 -12.39 12.16 -2.02
N ALA A 313 -11.32 12.23 -1.22
CA ALA A 313 -10.21 13.13 -1.49
C ALA A 313 -9.64 12.83 -2.88
N ALA A 314 -9.53 13.85 -3.73
CA ALA A 314 -8.92 13.66 -5.05
C ALA A 314 -7.43 13.37 -4.89
N VAL A 315 -6.88 12.50 -5.74
CA VAL A 315 -5.48 12.14 -5.74
C VAL A 315 -4.75 12.91 -6.86
N ALA A 316 -3.71 13.63 -6.49
CA ALA A 316 -2.86 14.38 -7.42
C ALA A 316 -1.42 13.89 -7.38
N PRO A 317 -0.68 13.90 -8.50
CA PRO A 317 0.73 13.57 -8.50
C PRO A 317 1.56 14.71 -7.90
N MET A 318 2.50 14.35 -7.02
CA MET A 318 3.58 15.17 -6.53
C MET A 318 4.90 14.67 -7.15
N ILE A 319 5.76 15.56 -7.60
CA ILE A 319 7.08 15.22 -8.15
C ILE A 319 8.13 15.63 -7.13
N VAL A 320 8.87 14.65 -6.61
CA VAL A 320 9.88 14.85 -5.56
C VAL A 320 11.26 14.55 -6.13
N PRO A 321 12.19 15.52 -6.18
CA PRO A 321 13.58 15.25 -6.52
C PRO A 321 14.25 14.51 -5.34
N LEU A 322 14.90 13.39 -5.61
CA LEU A 322 15.62 12.60 -4.62
C LEU A 322 17.11 12.98 -4.62
N PRO A 323 17.72 13.32 -3.46
CA PRO A 323 19.09 13.79 -3.38
C PRO A 323 20.08 12.62 -3.42
N LEU A 324 20.43 12.14 -4.62
CA LEU A 324 21.31 10.97 -4.77
C LEU A 324 22.78 11.27 -4.43
N ALA A 325 23.21 12.53 -4.47
CA ALA A 325 24.55 12.94 -4.09
C ALA A 325 24.80 12.82 -2.58
N GLU A 326 23.75 12.94 -1.75
CA GLU A 326 23.88 12.80 -0.30
C GLU A 326 24.15 11.34 0.08
N ASP A 327 25.25 11.07 0.76
CA ASP A 327 25.69 9.72 1.14
C ASP A 327 25.15 9.27 2.50
N ASP A 328 24.88 10.21 3.42
CA ASP A 328 24.26 9.91 4.71
C ASP A 328 22.75 9.65 4.54
N PRO A 329 22.26 8.43 4.84
CA PRO A 329 20.84 8.09 4.71
C PRO A 329 19.91 8.94 5.58
N VAL A 330 20.35 9.33 6.80
CA VAL A 330 19.55 10.17 7.71
C VAL A 330 19.39 11.58 7.15
N ARG A 331 20.48 12.18 6.67
CA ARG A 331 20.45 13.48 6.00
C ARG A 331 19.63 13.43 4.72
N ARG A 332 19.73 12.32 3.98
CA ARG A 332 18.94 12.11 2.76
C ARG A 332 17.44 12.14 3.06
N VAL A 333 16.97 11.42 4.09
CA VAL A 333 15.56 11.47 4.52
C VAL A 333 15.14 12.85 4.98
N ARG A 334 16.01 13.59 5.71
CA ARG A 334 15.74 14.97 6.13
C ARG A 334 15.54 15.90 4.94
N ILE A 335 16.43 15.86 3.96
CA ILE A 335 16.32 16.66 2.73
C ILE A 335 15.03 16.33 1.96
N ILE A 336 14.69 15.04 1.87
CA ILE A 336 13.45 14.58 1.23
C ILE A 336 12.23 15.16 1.96
N ARG A 337 12.19 15.10 3.28
CA ARG A 337 11.11 15.68 4.06
C ARG A 337 10.98 17.19 3.83
N GLU A 338 12.06 17.93 3.90
CA GLU A 338 12.06 19.38 3.63
C GLU A 338 11.49 19.68 2.23
N ARG A 339 11.89 18.89 1.22
CA ARG A 339 11.39 19.01 -0.16
C ARG A 339 9.90 18.68 -0.26
N THR A 340 9.45 17.59 0.37
CA THR A 340 8.03 17.17 0.34
C THR A 340 7.13 18.18 1.04
N GLU A 341 7.57 18.76 2.16
CA GLU A 341 6.86 19.84 2.86
C GLU A 341 6.79 21.12 2.03
N ALA A 342 7.89 21.54 1.43
CA ALA A 342 7.93 22.72 0.56
C ALA A 342 6.99 22.59 -0.65
N ILE A 343 6.95 21.41 -1.30
CA ILE A 343 6.06 21.14 -2.44
C ILE A 343 4.59 21.18 -2.01
N LYS A 344 4.26 20.58 -0.85
CA LYS A 344 2.89 20.60 -0.29
C LYS A 344 2.49 22.03 0.14
N ALA A 345 3.38 22.77 0.77
CA ALA A 345 3.14 24.16 1.18
C ALA A 345 2.94 25.10 -0.01
N ALA A 346 3.59 24.82 -1.14
CA ALA A 346 3.39 25.55 -2.40
C ALA A 346 2.09 25.19 -3.13
N GLY A 347 1.29 24.23 -2.64
CA GLY A 347 0.03 23.81 -3.28
C GLY A 347 0.23 23.13 -4.63
N GLU A 348 1.42 22.60 -4.93
CA GLU A 348 1.69 21.98 -6.24
C GLU A 348 0.78 20.78 -6.57
N PRO A 349 0.37 19.90 -5.63
CA PRO A 349 -0.57 18.83 -5.92
C PRO A 349 -1.94 19.34 -6.38
N GLU A 350 -2.47 20.37 -5.72
CA GLU A 350 -3.75 21.00 -6.07
C GLU A 350 -3.68 21.68 -7.44
N LEU A 351 -2.59 22.37 -7.74
CA LEU A 351 -2.36 22.96 -9.06
C LEU A 351 -2.23 21.90 -10.15
N ASN A 352 -1.57 20.79 -9.89
CA ASN A 352 -1.50 19.64 -10.80
C ASN A 352 -2.89 19.09 -11.12
N LEU A 353 -3.74 18.95 -10.11
CA LEU A 353 -5.12 18.49 -10.28
C LEU A 353 -5.93 19.49 -11.10
N ALA A 354 -5.85 20.77 -10.78
CA ALA A 354 -6.56 21.84 -11.50
C ALA A 354 -6.18 21.89 -12.98
N VAL A 355 -4.88 21.81 -13.30
CA VAL A 355 -4.39 21.76 -14.70
C VAL A 355 -4.91 20.53 -15.43
N ARG A 356 -4.90 19.37 -14.78
CA ARG A 356 -5.40 18.12 -15.39
C ARG A 356 -6.88 18.18 -15.69
N ASN A 357 -7.68 18.74 -14.80
CA ASN A 357 -9.11 18.91 -15.01
C ASN A 357 -9.37 19.91 -16.15
N LEU A 358 -8.71 21.06 -16.12
CA LEU A 358 -8.80 22.06 -17.19
C LEU A 358 -8.38 21.49 -18.55
N ALA A 359 -7.33 20.67 -18.59
CA ALA A 359 -6.90 20.03 -19.84
C ALA A 359 -7.91 19.03 -20.39
N ARG A 360 -8.62 18.30 -19.53
CA ARG A 360 -9.71 17.39 -19.93
C ARG A 360 -10.94 18.14 -20.46
N GLU A 361 -11.23 19.31 -19.91
CA GLU A 361 -12.34 20.18 -20.34
C GLU A 361 -11.99 21.00 -21.59
N THR A 362 -10.70 21.08 -21.96
CA THR A 362 -10.22 21.84 -23.12
C THR A 362 -10.09 20.93 -24.35
N PRO A 363 -10.97 21.05 -25.38
CA PRO A 363 -10.92 20.18 -26.54
C PRO A 363 -9.66 20.38 -27.40
N GLY A 364 -9.19 19.27 -28.03
CA GLY A 364 -8.19 19.28 -29.09
C GLY A 364 -6.74 19.55 -28.62
N ALA A 365 -5.91 20.01 -29.52
CA ALA A 365 -4.45 20.11 -29.38
C ALA A 365 -3.96 20.93 -28.16
N ILE A 366 -4.79 21.83 -27.63
CA ILE A 366 -4.44 22.66 -26.47
C ILE A 366 -4.52 21.82 -25.19
N GLY A 367 -5.62 21.10 -24.96
CA GLY A 367 -5.77 20.19 -23.83
C GLY A 367 -4.69 19.11 -23.84
N ASP A 368 -4.43 18.50 -25.00
CA ASP A 368 -3.36 17.53 -25.17
C ASP A 368 -1.97 18.10 -24.86
N ARG A 369 -1.71 19.36 -25.23
CA ARG A 369 -0.43 20.02 -24.92
C ARG A 369 -0.30 20.29 -23.42
N MET A 370 -1.37 20.69 -22.76
CA MET A 370 -1.39 20.86 -21.30
C MET A 370 -1.11 19.52 -20.58
N LEU A 371 -1.78 18.44 -20.98
CA LEU A 371 -1.53 17.10 -20.44
C LEU A 371 -0.08 16.65 -20.69
N ARG A 372 0.46 16.89 -21.88
CA ARG A 372 1.87 16.57 -22.21
C ARG A 372 2.86 17.36 -21.34
N LEU A 373 2.57 18.62 -21.00
CA LEU A 373 3.40 19.40 -20.08
C LEU A 373 3.39 18.82 -18.66
N MET A 374 2.26 18.21 -18.24
CA MET A 374 2.10 17.62 -16.92
C MET A 374 2.60 16.17 -16.82
N THR A 375 2.62 15.46 -17.94
CA THR A 375 2.98 14.03 -18.02
C THR A 375 4.19 13.76 -18.90
N GLY A 376 4.82 14.82 -19.43
CA GLY A 376 5.86 14.76 -20.45
C GLY A 376 7.09 13.94 -20.03
N LYS A 377 7.78 13.40 -21.03
CA LYS A 377 9.04 12.64 -20.86
C LYS A 377 10.01 13.45 -20.00
N GLY A 378 10.45 12.88 -18.89
CA GLY A 378 11.51 13.45 -18.06
C GLY A 378 11.05 14.19 -16.80
N GLN A 379 9.74 14.32 -16.52
CA GLN A 379 9.30 14.93 -15.27
C GLN A 379 9.39 13.99 -14.05
N ALA A 380 9.41 12.69 -14.25
CA ALA A 380 9.67 11.70 -13.23
C ALA A 380 10.29 10.46 -13.87
N ASN A 381 11.23 9.86 -13.18
CA ASN A 381 11.96 8.70 -13.65
C ASN A 381 11.38 7.41 -13.09
N ILE A 382 10.71 7.53 -11.95
CA ILE A 382 10.15 6.45 -11.15
C ILE A 382 8.77 6.88 -10.68
N ALA A 383 7.86 5.92 -10.57
CA ALA A 383 6.59 6.12 -9.90
C ALA A 383 6.53 5.27 -8.62
N ILE A 384 6.12 5.89 -7.54
CA ILE A 384 5.81 5.21 -6.28
C ILE A 384 4.32 5.34 -6.04
N HIS A 385 3.65 4.21 -5.82
CA HIS A 385 2.25 4.14 -5.45
C HIS A 385 2.17 3.66 -4.00
N ASN A 386 1.54 4.43 -3.12
CA ASN A 386 1.30 4.01 -1.74
C ASN A 386 -0.19 3.79 -1.53
N LEU A 387 -0.55 2.56 -1.22
CA LEU A 387 -1.92 2.07 -1.03
C LEU A 387 -2.07 1.55 0.40
N PRO A 388 -2.63 2.35 1.32
CA PRO A 388 -2.93 1.87 2.65
C PRO A 388 -4.02 0.80 2.57
N GLY A 389 -3.73 -0.40 3.06
CA GLY A 389 -4.70 -1.48 3.21
C GLY A 389 -5.20 -1.59 4.67
N PRO A 390 -6.05 -2.58 4.95
CA PRO A 390 -6.62 -2.77 6.28
C PRO A 390 -5.53 -3.13 7.29
N PRO A 391 -5.61 -2.60 8.52
CA PRO A 391 -4.66 -2.93 9.58
C PRO A 391 -4.88 -4.34 10.16
N LEU A 392 -5.89 -5.04 9.70
CA LEU A 392 -6.27 -6.38 10.14
C LEU A 392 -5.53 -7.45 9.35
N LYS A 393 -5.18 -8.55 10.02
CA LYS A 393 -4.66 -9.74 9.36
C LYS A 393 -5.77 -10.36 8.50
N LEU A 394 -5.43 -10.73 7.29
CA LEU A 394 -6.36 -11.32 6.34
C LEU A 394 -6.05 -12.81 6.19
N TYR A 395 -7.07 -13.60 5.88
CA TYR A 395 -6.96 -15.04 5.70
C TYR A 395 -7.61 -15.47 4.40
N VAL A 396 -7.12 -16.55 3.82
CA VAL A 396 -7.78 -17.26 2.71
C VAL A 396 -7.98 -18.69 3.15
N LEU A 397 -9.21 -19.10 3.38
CA LEU A 397 -9.56 -20.46 3.85
C LEU A 397 -8.78 -20.88 5.12
N GLY A 398 -8.63 -19.97 6.05
CA GLY A 398 -7.89 -20.18 7.31
C GLY A 398 -6.38 -20.05 7.20
N ALA A 399 -5.81 -19.95 5.99
CA ALA A 399 -4.40 -19.65 5.81
C ALA A 399 -4.15 -18.15 5.94
N PRO A 400 -3.25 -17.70 6.82
CA PRO A 400 -2.96 -16.28 6.97
C PRO A 400 -2.24 -15.73 5.73
N THR A 401 -2.51 -14.46 5.40
CA THR A 401 -1.73 -13.77 4.37
C THR A 401 -0.36 -13.41 4.94
N ALA A 402 0.70 -13.94 4.34
CA ALA A 402 2.08 -13.57 4.65
C ALA A 402 2.39 -12.16 4.16
N SER A 403 2.01 -11.86 2.91
CA SER A 403 2.20 -10.55 2.30
C SER A 403 1.20 -10.32 1.16
N PHE A 404 0.96 -9.03 0.87
CA PHE A 404 0.17 -8.62 -0.29
C PHE A 404 0.91 -7.54 -1.08
N HIS A 405 1.38 -7.87 -2.27
CA HIS A 405 2.07 -6.95 -3.16
C HIS A 405 1.14 -6.50 -4.29
N SER A 406 1.29 -5.26 -4.71
CA SER A 406 0.68 -4.73 -5.92
C SER A 406 1.77 -4.36 -6.93
N PHE A 407 1.46 -4.41 -8.22
CA PHE A 407 2.40 -4.08 -9.28
C PHE A 407 1.75 -3.20 -10.34
N THR A 408 2.56 -2.31 -10.89
CA THR A 408 2.21 -1.49 -12.04
C THR A 408 3.26 -1.70 -13.12
N LEU A 409 2.82 -1.92 -14.35
CA LEU A 409 3.72 -2.14 -15.48
C LEU A 409 4.54 -0.89 -15.78
N PRO A 410 5.86 -1.00 -15.95
CA PRO A 410 6.71 0.05 -16.49
C PRO A 410 6.22 0.53 -17.86
N ARG A 411 6.49 1.79 -18.15
CA ARG A 411 6.13 2.42 -19.42
C ARG A 411 7.21 3.40 -19.87
N PRO A 412 7.27 3.74 -21.17
CA PRO A 412 8.26 4.67 -21.67
C PRO A 412 8.33 5.95 -20.85
N GLY A 413 9.53 6.25 -20.31
CA GLY A 413 9.79 7.39 -19.43
C GLY A 413 9.58 7.15 -17.94
N LEU A 414 8.98 6.01 -17.54
CA LEU A 414 8.83 5.55 -16.15
C LEU A 414 9.27 4.08 -16.11
N ALA A 415 10.58 3.85 -16.03
CA ALA A 415 11.16 2.52 -16.15
C ALA A 415 11.06 1.68 -14.87
N ILE A 416 10.84 2.31 -13.71
CA ILE A 416 10.68 1.62 -12.44
C ILE A 416 9.38 2.07 -11.77
N HIS A 417 8.61 1.11 -11.29
CA HIS A 417 7.45 1.32 -10.43
C HIS A 417 7.66 0.62 -9.10
N LEU A 418 7.42 1.35 -8.01
CA LEU A 418 7.32 0.82 -6.65
C LEU A 418 5.87 0.92 -6.21
N ASN A 419 5.29 -0.20 -5.87
CA ASN A 419 3.95 -0.23 -5.26
C ASN A 419 4.11 -0.65 -3.80
N VAL A 420 3.71 0.23 -2.90
CA VAL A 420 3.78 0.03 -1.46
C VAL A 420 2.37 -0.25 -0.95
N VAL A 421 2.17 -1.38 -0.32
CA VAL A 421 0.87 -1.78 0.26
C VAL A 421 1.09 -2.17 1.71
N SER A 422 0.25 -1.67 2.63
CA SER A 422 0.31 -2.07 4.04
C SER A 422 -0.93 -2.88 4.42
N VAL A 423 -0.75 -4.14 4.81
CA VAL A 423 -1.83 -5.04 5.24
C VAL A 423 -1.37 -5.81 6.48
N GLY A 424 -2.22 -5.90 7.50
CA GLY A 424 -2.00 -6.75 8.67
C GLY A 424 -0.70 -6.46 9.43
N GLY A 425 -0.21 -5.23 9.39
CA GLY A 425 1.05 -4.85 10.04
C GLY A 425 2.31 -5.07 9.19
N VAL A 426 2.18 -5.57 7.96
CA VAL A 426 3.28 -5.73 7.00
C VAL A 426 3.19 -4.67 5.91
N VAL A 427 4.30 -4.02 5.60
CA VAL A 427 4.47 -3.16 4.43
C VAL A 427 5.17 -3.97 3.34
N SER A 428 4.46 -4.22 2.27
CA SER A 428 4.95 -4.94 1.09
C SER A 428 5.30 -3.94 -0.01
N ILE A 429 6.48 -4.06 -0.58
CA ILE A 429 6.94 -3.24 -1.71
C ILE A 429 7.10 -4.15 -2.92
N GLY A 430 6.24 -3.95 -3.92
CA GLY A 430 6.37 -4.59 -5.22
C GLY A 430 7.16 -3.69 -6.16
N LEU A 431 8.28 -4.17 -6.65
CA LEU A 431 9.14 -3.51 -7.63
C LEU A 431 8.90 -4.11 -9.01
N ALA A 432 8.65 -3.26 -10.00
CA ALA A 432 8.59 -3.68 -11.40
C ALA A 432 9.46 -2.74 -12.25
N ALA A 433 10.39 -3.31 -12.99
CA ALA A 433 11.31 -2.56 -13.84
C ALA A 433 11.32 -3.08 -15.28
N ASP A 434 11.54 -2.15 -16.20
CA ASP A 434 11.89 -2.48 -17.60
C ASP A 434 13.37 -2.85 -17.66
N GLN A 435 13.66 -4.13 -17.84
CA GLN A 435 15.04 -4.65 -17.89
C GLN A 435 15.87 -4.00 -19.00
N GLY A 436 15.25 -3.61 -20.10
CA GLY A 436 15.94 -2.92 -21.19
C GLY A 436 16.44 -1.52 -20.84
N ALA A 437 15.78 -0.85 -19.87
CA ALA A 437 16.18 0.48 -19.40
C ALA A 437 17.07 0.43 -18.16
N VAL A 438 16.83 -0.53 -17.27
CA VAL A 438 17.41 -0.59 -15.91
C VAL A 438 18.56 -1.60 -15.82
N GLY A 439 18.55 -2.65 -16.65
CA GLY A 439 19.38 -3.84 -16.43
C GLY A 439 18.83 -4.67 -15.27
N SER A 440 19.70 -5.07 -14.31
CA SER A 440 19.25 -5.75 -13.10
C SER A 440 18.84 -4.77 -12.00
N LEU A 441 17.82 -5.17 -11.22
CA LEU A 441 17.38 -4.51 -9.99
C LEU A 441 18.27 -4.85 -8.77
N ASP A 442 19.19 -5.80 -8.84
CA ASP A 442 19.98 -6.25 -7.70
C ASP A 442 20.68 -5.12 -6.95
N ALA A 443 21.33 -4.21 -7.68
CA ALA A 443 21.98 -3.05 -7.07
C ALA A 443 20.99 -2.11 -6.40
N PHE A 444 19.83 -1.94 -7.02
CA PHE A 444 18.75 -1.11 -6.46
C PHE A 444 18.20 -1.71 -5.16
N VAL A 445 17.96 -3.01 -5.13
CA VAL A 445 17.46 -3.74 -3.95
C VAL A 445 18.48 -3.68 -2.83
N ARG A 446 19.76 -4.00 -3.10
CA ARG A 446 20.83 -3.86 -2.10
C ARG A 446 20.89 -2.46 -1.50
N GLY A 447 20.78 -1.42 -2.31
CA GLY A 447 20.79 -0.05 -1.83
C GLY A 447 19.60 0.31 -0.93
N ILE A 448 18.42 -0.29 -1.17
CA ILE A 448 17.26 -0.18 -0.27
C ILE A 448 17.58 -0.84 1.08
N GLU A 449 18.05 -2.10 1.07
CA GLU A 449 18.35 -2.87 2.29
C GLU A 449 19.47 -2.24 3.12
N GLU A 450 20.56 -1.80 2.49
CA GLU A 450 21.65 -1.10 3.15
C GLU A 450 21.20 0.23 3.76
N THR A 451 20.36 0.98 3.05
CA THR A 451 19.78 2.23 3.56
C THR A 451 18.90 1.96 4.77
N GLU A 452 18.06 0.93 4.72
CA GLU A 452 17.19 0.54 5.82
C GLU A 452 18.02 0.19 7.09
N LYS A 453 19.05 -0.64 6.95
CA LYS A 453 19.97 -0.97 8.04
C LYS A 453 20.65 0.27 8.63
N ALA A 454 21.11 1.18 7.78
CA ALA A 454 21.78 2.39 8.22
C ALA A 454 20.81 3.34 8.96
N LEU A 455 19.56 3.48 8.50
CA LEU A 455 18.52 4.23 9.18
C LEU A 455 18.18 3.61 10.54
N ALA A 456 18.10 2.27 10.62
CA ALA A 456 17.87 1.55 11.88
C ALA A 456 18.98 1.80 12.90
N GLY A 457 20.24 1.83 12.46
CA GLY A 457 21.36 2.18 13.31
C GLY A 457 21.33 3.63 13.82
N GLY A 458 20.67 4.53 13.12
CA GLY A 458 20.52 5.93 13.50
C GLY A 458 19.42 6.22 14.53
N VAL A 459 18.60 5.23 14.88
CA VAL A 459 17.56 5.41 15.91
C VAL A 459 18.21 5.46 17.28
N SER A 460 18.13 6.60 17.98
CA SER A 460 18.72 6.75 19.30
C SER A 460 17.93 5.98 20.37
N LYS A 461 18.63 5.54 21.42
CA LYS A 461 18.00 4.91 22.59
C LYS A 461 16.93 5.83 23.22
N LEU A 462 17.16 7.12 23.24
CA LEU A 462 16.21 8.10 23.75
C LEU A 462 14.90 8.11 22.95
N ASP A 463 15.00 8.06 21.62
CA ASP A 463 13.82 7.96 20.76
C ASP A 463 13.06 6.63 20.99
N LEU A 464 13.74 5.57 21.33
CA LEU A 464 13.13 4.30 21.72
C LEU A 464 12.32 4.45 23.02
N VAL A 465 12.90 5.06 24.06
CA VAL A 465 12.20 5.34 25.32
C VAL A 465 10.95 6.19 25.11
N ARG A 466 11.06 7.27 24.34
CA ARG A 466 9.95 8.19 24.05
C ARG A 466 8.76 7.53 23.36
N ARG A 467 8.95 6.37 22.77
CA ARG A 467 7.91 5.63 22.03
C ARG A 467 7.17 4.59 22.82
N VAL A 468 7.73 4.16 23.94
CA VAL A 468 7.01 3.28 24.84
C VAL A 468 5.88 4.10 25.47
N PRO A 469 4.59 3.78 25.22
CA PRO A 469 3.49 4.66 25.61
C PRO A 469 3.45 4.97 27.11
N MET A 470 3.88 4.01 27.95
CA MET A 470 3.96 4.21 29.40
C MET A 470 5.19 5.00 29.87
N LEU A 471 6.19 5.22 29.01
CA LEU A 471 7.38 6.01 29.29
C LEU A 471 7.32 7.39 28.58
N ALA A 472 6.44 7.55 27.59
CA ALA A 472 6.28 8.80 26.84
C ALA A 472 5.87 10.02 27.69
N PRO A 473 5.06 9.90 28.76
CA PRO A 473 4.71 11.04 29.61
C PRO A 473 5.82 11.52 30.54
N LEU A 474 6.91 10.75 30.69
CA LEU A 474 8.04 11.10 31.58
C LEU A 474 8.75 12.39 31.13
N ASP A 475 9.28 13.14 32.06
CA ASP A 475 10.13 14.29 31.81
C ASP A 475 11.38 13.91 30.99
N ASP A 476 11.87 14.83 30.17
CA ASP A 476 13.03 14.60 29.29
C ASP A 476 14.28 14.07 30.05
N GLU A 477 14.56 14.59 31.26
CA GLU A 477 15.69 14.15 32.08
C GLU A 477 15.55 12.67 32.51
N VAL A 478 14.34 12.24 32.88
CA VAL A 478 14.05 10.83 33.24
C VAL A 478 14.17 9.93 32.01
N GLN A 479 13.67 10.38 30.86
CA GLN A 479 13.78 9.63 29.62
C GLN A 479 15.24 9.46 29.17
N GLU A 480 16.06 10.51 29.32
CA GLU A 480 17.51 10.45 29.04
C GLU A 480 18.25 9.49 29.98
N ASP A 481 17.93 9.52 31.28
CA ASP A 481 18.52 8.58 32.25
C ASP A 481 18.15 7.13 31.91
N LEU A 482 16.88 6.85 31.60
CA LEU A 482 16.44 5.51 31.15
C LEU A 482 17.16 5.06 29.88
N ALA A 483 17.25 5.93 28.89
CA ALA A 483 17.94 5.64 27.64
C ALA A 483 19.42 5.28 27.87
N SER A 484 20.07 5.95 28.83
CA SER A 484 21.46 5.68 29.19
C SER A 484 21.63 4.30 29.84
N ARG A 485 20.64 3.81 30.59
CA ARG A 485 20.64 2.54 31.31
C ARG A 485 20.18 1.36 30.45
N MET A 486 19.51 1.59 29.32
CA MET A 486 19.14 0.53 28.40
C MET A 486 20.36 -0.16 27.80
N VAL A 487 20.34 -1.50 27.82
CA VAL A 487 21.38 -2.36 27.27
C VAL A 487 20.87 -3.03 26.01
N GLU A 488 21.62 -2.94 24.93
CA GLU A 488 21.35 -3.68 23.70
C GLU A 488 21.69 -5.15 23.90
N ARG A 489 20.77 -6.05 23.52
CA ARG A 489 20.95 -7.50 23.52
C ARG A 489 20.59 -8.06 22.15
N ARG A 490 21.51 -8.77 21.52
CA ARG A 490 21.26 -9.57 20.32
C ARG A 490 20.67 -10.90 20.72
N VAL A 491 19.76 -11.39 19.92
CA VAL A 491 18.97 -12.60 20.17
C VAL A 491 19.00 -13.47 18.93
N GLU A 492 19.24 -14.75 19.10
CA GLU A 492 19.22 -15.72 18.00
C GLU A 492 17.80 -16.31 17.82
N ALA A 493 17.47 -16.74 16.60
CA ALA A 493 16.21 -17.41 16.32
C ALA A 493 16.01 -18.64 17.21
N GLY A 494 14.85 -18.76 17.86
CA GLY A 494 14.53 -19.82 18.81
C GLY A 494 14.98 -19.55 20.25
N GLU A 495 15.68 -18.45 20.52
CA GLU A 495 16.06 -18.08 21.89
C GLU A 495 14.84 -17.65 22.70
N THR A 496 14.69 -18.20 23.91
CA THR A 496 13.67 -17.80 24.88
C THR A 496 14.21 -16.66 25.74
N LEU A 497 13.55 -15.48 25.66
CA LEU A 497 13.95 -14.30 26.45
C LEU A 497 13.33 -14.31 27.84
N VAL A 498 12.07 -14.72 27.94
CA VAL A 498 11.36 -14.89 29.19
C VAL A 498 10.53 -16.19 29.12
N ALA A 499 10.43 -16.91 30.21
CA ALA A 499 9.57 -18.08 30.32
C ALA A 499 8.40 -17.82 31.27
N GLU A 500 7.21 -18.31 30.92
CA GLU A 500 6.00 -18.25 31.76
C GLU A 500 6.28 -18.86 33.13
N GLY A 501 5.92 -18.16 34.20
CA GLY A 501 6.16 -18.58 35.59
C GLY A 501 7.52 -18.12 36.15
N ASP A 502 8.43 -17.58 35.37
CA ASP A 502 9.71 -17.06 35.87
C ASP A 502 9.53 -15.72 36.61
N PRO A 503 10.44 -15.36 37.52
CA PRO A 503 10.50 -14.04 38.14
C PRO A 503 10.65 -12.93 37.09
N ALA A 504 9.94 -11.81 37.27
CA ALA A 504 10.03 -10.65 36.39
C ALA A 504 11.16 -9.71 36.85
N GLU A 505 12.29 -9.70 36.17
CA GLU A 505 13.46 -8.89 36.49
C GLU A 505 13.81 -7.82 35.44
N GLU A 506 13.28 -7.94 34.22
CA GLU A 506 13.65 -7.10 33.09
C GLU A 506 12.42 -6.69 32.27
N PHE A 507 12.49 -5.49 31.69
CA PHE A 507 11.60 -4.95 30.68
C PHE A 507 12.32 -4.97 29.34
N PHE A 508 11.60 -5.31 28.28
CA PHE A 508 12.14 -5.45 26.94
C PHE A 508 11.43 -4.56 25.93
N LEU A 509 12.20 -3.96 25.03
CA LEU A 509 11.70 -3.24 23.85
C LEU A 509 12.33 -3.82 22.60
N ILE A 510 11.52 -4.27 21.65
CA ILE A 510 11.99 -4.88 20.40
C ILE A 510 12.48 -3.77 19.46
N VAL A 511 13.72 -3.91 18.98
CA VAL A 511 14.34 -3.03 17.98
C VAL A 511 14.36 -3.69 16.61
N GLU A 512 14.73 -4.98 16.56
CA GLU A 512 14.78 -5.78 15.33
C GLU A 512 14.24 -7.20 15.60
N GLY A 513 13.74 -7.86 14.56
CA GLY A 513 13.23 -9.22 14.62
C GLY A 513 11.77 -9.32 15.03
N ALA A 514 11.23 -10.53 14.98
CA ALA A 514 9.89 -10.88 15.39
C ALA A 514 9.94 -11.89 16.55
N PHE A 515 8.97 -11.78 17.48
CA PHE A 515 8.95 -12.59 18.71
C PHE A 515 7.58 -13.18 18.93
N ASP A 516 7.51 -14.47 19.19
CA ASP A 516 6.27 -15.16 19.53
C ASP A 516 6.00 -15.05 21.03
N THR A 517 4.78 -14.63 21.37
CA THR A 517 4.24 -14.73 22.73
C THR A 517 3.49 -16.05 22.83
N VAL A 518 3.88 -16.91 23.77
CA VAL A 518 3.34 -18.25 23.96
C VAL A 518 2.79 -18.36 25.39
N ILE A 519 1.57 -18.89 25.55
CA ILE A 519 0.92 -19.13 26.85
C ILE A 519 0.50 -20.59 26.89
N GLN A 520 0.91 -21.30 27.95
CA GLN A 520 0.63 -22.73 28.14
C GLN A 520 0.99 -23.60 26.91
N GLY A 521 1.94 -23.14 26.10
CA GLY A 521 2.39 -23.82 24.89
C GLY A 521 1.76 -23.34 23.59
N ASP A 522 0.72 -22.50 23.64
CA ASP A 522 0.03 -21.98 22.46
C ASP A 522 0.55 -20.59 22.06
N PRO A 523 0.89 -20.35 20.79
CA PRO A 523 1.29 -19.06 20.30
C PRO A 523 0.06 -18.12 20.19
N VAL A 524 0.06 -17.05 20.99
CA VAL A 524 -1.08 -16.13 21.08
C VAL A 524 -0.87 -14.80 20.36
N ARG A 525 0.37 -14.40 20.13
CA ARG A 525 0.69 -13.13 19.48
C ARG A 525 2.09 -13.15 18.89
N VAL A 526 2.28 -12.48 17.76
CA VAL A 526 3.58 -12.11 17.22
C VAL A 526 3.84 -10.65 17.55
N MET A 527 4.94 -10.37 18.22
CA MET A 527 5.42 -9.03 18.50
C MET A 527 6.49 -8.61 17.48
N GLN A 528 6.56 -7.31 17.20
CA GLN A 528 7.40 -6.73 16.17
C GLN A 528 8.20 -5.53 16.69
N PRO A 529 9.16 -4.98 15.94
CA PRO A 529 9.89 -3.78 16.32
C PRO A 529 8.96 -2.63 16.75
N GLY A 530 9.26 -2.06 17.94
CA GLY A 530 8.42 -1.07 18.60
C GLY A 530 7.45 -1.64 19.64
N ASP A 531 7.18 -2.95 19.64
CA ASP A 531 6.47 -3.61 20.72
C ASP A 531 7.38 -3.75 21.95
N SER A 532 6.77 -3.76 23.14
CA SER A 532 7.43 -3.99 24.41
C SER A 532 6.79 -5.15 25.17
N PHE A 533 7.56 -5.82 26.03
CA PHE A 533 7.07 -6.91 26.86
C PHE A 533 7.79 -6.99 28.20
N GLY A 534 7.23 -7.77 29.10
CA GLY A 534 7.78 -7.94 30.44
C GLY A 534 7.22 -6.98 31.49
N GLU A 535 6.49 -5.94 31.09
CA GLU A 535 5.90 -4.92 31.97
C GLU A 535 4.85 -5.46 32.93
N ILE A 536 4.05 -6.47 32.51
CA ILE A 536 2.96 -7.02 33.32
C ILE A 536 3.50 -7.61 34.61
N GLY A 537 4.48 -8.50 34.52
CA GLY A 537 5.11 -9.12 35.68
C GLY A 537 5.80 -8.11 36.60
N LEU A 538 6.44 -7.08 36.02
CA LEU A 538 7.12 -6.02 36.78
C LEU A 538 6.10 -5.15 37.54
N LEU A 539 5.07 -4.64 36.88
CA LEU A 539 4.10 -3.71 37.46
C LEU A 539 3.09 -4.37 38.39
N ARG A 540 2.82 -5.67 38.23
CA ARG A 540 1.95 -6.44 39.09
C ARG A 540 2.69 -7.19 40.19
N ASP A 541 3.99 -7.08 40.25
CA ASP A 541 4.85 -7.83 41.18
C ASP A 541 4.54 -9.34 41.16
N SER A 542 4.46 -9.89 39.97
CA SER A 542 4.07 -11.27 39.70
C SER A 542 5.07 -11.97 38.79
N GLU A 543 4.95 -13.28 38.68
CA GLU A 543 5.68 -14.06 37.71
C GLU A 543 5.31 -13.66 36.26
N ARG A 544 6.13 -14.08 35.30
CA ARG A 544 5.90 -13.86 33.86
C ARG A 544 4.60 -14.52 33.42
N THR A 545 3.75 -13.77 32.73
CA THR A 545 2.42 -14.23 32.28
C THR A 545 2.45 -14.97 30.95
N ALA A 546 3.58 -15.01 30.28
CA ALA A 546 3.77 -15.68 28.99
C ALA A 546 5.26 -15.96 28.74
N THR A 547 5.54 -16.94 27.90
CA THR A 547 6.85 -17.18 27.31
C THR A 547 7.03 -16.31 26.08
N VAL A 548 8.21 -15.70 25.90
CA VAL A 548 8.56 -14.95 24.69
C VAL A 548 9.77 -15.58 24.03
N VAL A 549 9.60 -15.98 22.77
CA VAL A 549 10.62 -16.67 21.96
C VAL A 549 10.92 -15.87 20.71
N ALA A 550 12.19 -15.71 20.39
CA ALA A 550 12.59 -15.10 19.13
C ALA A 550 12.22 -16.00 17.94
N ARG A 551 11.42 -15.48 17.03
CA ARG A 551 11.03 -16.17 15.78
C ARG A 551 12.14 -16.15 14.74
N GLU A 552 12.97 -15.12 14.79
CA GLU A 552 14.12 -14.85 13.92
C GLU A 552 15.20 -14.12 14.71
N ASP A 553 16.40 -14.01 14.14
CA ASP A 553 17.47 -13.21 14.74
C ASP A 553 17.01 -11.77 14.95
N GLY A 554 17.30 -11.20 16.11
CA GLY A 554 16.77 -9.89 16.46
C GLY A 554 17.64 -9.09 17.42
N VAL A 555 17.19 -7.89 17.74
CA VAL A 555 17.79 -6.98 18.72
C VAL A 555 16.71 -6.46 19.65
N VAL A 556 16.94 -6.54 20.95
CA VAL A 556 16.09 -5.94 21.98
C VAL A 556 16.90 -4.97 22.85
N MET A 557 16.23 -3.93 23.33
CA MET A 557 16.74 -3.09 24.40
C MET A 557 16.18 -3.61 25.73
N VAL A 558 17.05 -3.80 26.71
CA VAL A 558 16.72 -4.36 28.02
C VAL A 558 16.86 -3.27 29.08
N LEU A 559 15.89 -3.17 29.98
CA LEU A 559 15.92 -2.29 31.15
C LEU A 559 15.65 -3.12 32.39
N GLY A 560 16.47 -2.96 33.43
CA GLY A 560 16.32 -3.66 34.70
C GLY A 560 15.05 -3.22 35.45
N ARG A 561 14.56 -4.12 36.31
CA ARG A 561 13.34 -3.96 37.13
C ARG A 561 13.29 -2.62 37.86
N ASP A 562 14.33 -2.31 38.66
CA ASP A 562 14.35 -1.14 39.52
C ASP A 562 14.30 0.18 38.71
N ASP A 563 15.03 0.23 37.61
CA ASP A 563 15.07 1.38 36.71
C ASP A 563 13.71 1.59 36.04
N PHE A 564 13.07 0.51 35.57
CA PHE A 564 11.76 0.57 34.93
C PHE A 564 10.66 1.01 35.92
N LEU A 565 10.60 0.34 37.11
CA LEU A 565 9.58 0.67 38.12
C LEU A 565 9.78 2.07 38.70
N GLY A 566 11.03 2.47 38.95
CA GLY A 566 11.35 3.82 39.41
C GLY A 566 10.86 4.91 38.46
N ALA A 567 11.06 4.68 37.17
CA ALA A 567 10.63 5.63 36.14
C ALA A 567 9.10 5.70 36.01
N VAL A 568 8.40 4.56 35.90
CA VAL A 568 6.92 4.55 35.79
C VAL A 568 6.29 5.16 37.03
N ALA A 569 6.85 4.94 38.23
CA ALA A 569 6.35 5.53 39.48
C ALA A 569 6.61 7.04 39.61
N ALA A 570 7.53 7.59 38.85
CA ALA A 570 7.89 9.01 38.91
C ALA A 570 6.82 9.93 38.31
N ASP A 571 5.96 9.44 37.43
CA ASP A 571 4.92 10.23 36.77
C ASP A 571 3.52 9.56 36.87
N PRO A 572 2.51 10.24 37.44
CA PRO A 572 1.15 9.71 37.55
C PRO A 572 0.50 9.36 36.21
N SER A 573 0.83 10.06 35.13
CA SER A 573 0.30 9.80 33.78
C SER A 573 0.87 8.48 33.24
N SER A 574 2.14 8.20 33.53
CA SER A 574 2.80 6.93 33.18
C SER A 574 2.12 5.74 33.86
N ILE A 575 1.74 5.86 35.12
CA ILE A 575 1.01 4.81 35.86
C ILE A 575 -0.35 4.55 35.21
N VAL A 576 -1.11 5.60 34.86
CA VAL A 576 -2.43 5.47 34.23
C VAL A 576 -2.33 4.77 32.86
N VAL A 577 -1.36 5.17 32.06
CA VAL A 577 -1.11 4.57 30.73
C VAL A 577 -0.67 3.10 30.88
N ALA A 578 0.20 2.80 31.85
CA ALA A 578 0.66 1.44 32.14
C ALA A 578 -0.51 0.54 32.53
N ASP A 579 -1.35 0.97 33.45
CA ASP A 579 -2.54 0.22 33.86
C ASP A 579 -3.53 -0.03 32.70
N ALA A 580 -3.75 0.95 31.83
CA ALA A 580 -4.61 0.81 30.65
C ALA A 580 -4.05 -0.25 29.67
N ILE A 581 -2.74 -0.23 29.42
CA ILE A 581 -2.06 -1.20 28.55
C ILE A 581 -2.15 -2.61 29.14
N ILE A 582 -1.85 -2.77 30.44
CA ILE A 582 -1.92 -4.06 31.12
C ILE A 582 -3.33 -4.63 31.07
N ASN A 583 -4.35 -3.83 31.37
CA ASN A 583 -5.74 -4.29 31.35
C ASN A 583 -6.17 -4.72 29.94
N THR A 584 -5.72 -4.02 28.91
CA THR A 584 -5.97 -4.41 27.51
C THR A 584 -5.28 -5.74 27.19
N ARG A 585 -3.99 -5.88 27.52
CA ARG A 585 -3.22 -7.10 27.26
C ARG A 585 -3.74 -8.30 28.05
N LEU A 586 -4.09 -8.12 29.32
CA LEU A 586 -4.71 -9.17 30.13
C LEU A 586 -6.11 -9.53 29.64
N GLY A 587 -6.89 -8.58 29.14
CA GLY A 587 -8.18 -8.84 28.52
C GLY A 587 -8.05 -9.67 27.25
N ASP A 588 -7.04 -9.42 26.46
CA ASP A 588 -6.71 -10.23 25.28
C ASP A 588 -6.22 -11.64 25.70
N LEU A 589 -5.35 -11.73 26.69
CA LEU A 589 -4.87 -13.01 27.25
C LEU A 589 -6.01 -13.82 27.89
N GLY A 590 -6.93 -13.18 28.61
CA GLY A 590 -8.08 -13.82 29.24
C GLY A 590 -9.07 -14.46 28.27
N ARG A 591 -9.14 -13.97 27.04
CA ARG A 591 -9.93 -14.60 25.97
C ARG A 591 -9.38 -15.97 25.57
N TYR A 592 -8.07 -16.16 25.63
CA TYR A 592 -7.43 -17.45 25.31
C TYR A 592 -7.58 -18.46 26.47
N GLN A 593 -7.69 -18.03 27.72
CA GLN A 593 -7.94 -18.94 28.88
C GLN A 593 -9.37 -19.46 28.95
N VAL A 594 -10.35 -18.76 28.36
CA VAL A 594 -11.78 -19.16 28.42
C VAL A 594 -12.14 -20.16 27.31
N PHE A 595 -11.34 -20.30 26.26
CA PHE A 595 -11.62 -21.22 25.16
C PHE A 595 -10.76 -22.49 25.17
N GLY A 596 -9.91 -22.70 26.18
CA GLY A 596 -8.95 -23.80 26.28
C GLY A 596 -9.35 -25.02 27.06
N ASP A 597 -10.58 -25.12 27.59
CA ASP A 597 -11.06 -26.32 28.31
C ASP A 597 -12.42 -26.80 27.76
N PRO A 598 -12.43 -27.73 26.79
CA PRO A 598 -13.67 -28.34 26.31
C PRO A 598 -14.27 -29.36 27.24
N ASP A 599 -13.68 -29.63 28.45
CA ASP A 599 -14.11 -30.63 29.41
C ASP A 599 -14.18 -30.12 30.88
N ALA A 600 -14.34 -28.82 31.14
CA ALA A 600 -14.58 -28.27 32.48
C ALA A 600 -16.02 -27.76 32.63
#